data_fa8019891f537387ac7e6a4b86cfa1c8
#
_entry.id   fa8019891f537387ac7e6a4b86cfa1c8
#
_cell.length_a   1.000
_cell.length_b   1.000
_cell.length_c   1.000
_cell.angle_alpha   90.00
_cell.angle_beta   90.00
_cell.angle_gamma   90.00
#
_symmetry.space_group_name_H-M   'P 1'
#
loop_
_entity.id
_entity.type
_entity.pdbx_description
1 polymer ?
#
loop_
_entity_poly.entity_id
_entity_poly.type
_entity_poly.pdbx_seq_one_letter_code
_entity_poly.pdbx_strand_id
1 'polypeptide(L)'
;MQLSTKVIILTMHKDESIFNLAFDSGAIGYVLKDNTATDIVNCINSVIAGEIFVSPQIVKFFENRQEENYITELNLLHELTETEKKVLIEVSLNKSSLEIASLLHVSNKTIQNHRFNICKKMKLKGINSLLSYALLSKKCINLIFTE
;
A
#
# COMPACT_ATOMS: atom_id res chain seq x y z
N MET A 1 -19.59 -16.18 7.28
CA MET A 1 -19.23 -14.96 8.01
C MET A 1 -17.71 -14.99 8.23
N GLN A 2 -16.93 -14.26 7.44
CA GLN A 2 -15.47 -14.19 7.61
C GLN A 2 -15.22 -13.23 8.79
N LEU A 3 -14.82 -13.77 9.93
CA LEU A 3 -14.34 -12.97 11.06
C LEU A 3 -12.96 -12.41 10.68
N SER A 4 -12.86 -11.11 10.40
CA SER A 4 -11.59 -10.46 10.19
C SER A 4 -10.94 -10.23 11.57
N THR A 5 -10.04 -11.13 11.94
CA THR A 5 -9.26 -11.01 13.19
C THR A 5 -8.27 -9.84 13.04
N LYS A 6 -8.29 -8.92 14.00
CA LYS A 6 -7.35 -7.81 14.09
C LYS A 6 -6.28 -8.14 15.14
N VAL A 7 -5.01 -7.96 14.80
CA VAL A 7 -3.88 -8.35 15.64
C VAL A 7 -3.24 -7.13 16.29
N ILE A 8 -3.07 -7.16 17.61
CA ILE A 8 -2.34 -6.18 18.40
C ILE A 8 -1.14 -6.87 19.04
N ILE A 9 0.04 -6.30 18.91
CA ILE A 9 1.26 -6.75 19.56
C ILE A 9 1.42 -6.00 20.88
N LEU A 10 1.63 -6.74 21.97
CA LEU A 10 1.93 -6.20 23.31
C LEU A 10 3.31 -6.73 23.74
N THR A 11 4.29 -5.86 23.84
CA THR A 11 5.71 -6.27 24.02
C THR A 11 6.52 -5.29 24.87
N MET A 12 7.66 -5.77 25.42
CA MET A 12 8.69 -4.92 26.05
C MET A 12 9.73 -4.41 25.05
N HIS A 13 9.76 -4.96 23.83
CA HIS A 13 10.82 -4.69 22.86
C HIS A 13 10.59 -3.35 22.15
N LYS A 14 11.61 -2.47 22.20
CA LYS A 14 11.71 -1.20 21.48
C LYS A 14 12.73 -1.35 20.35
N ASP A 15 12.47 -2.31 19.45
CA ASP A 15 13.33 -2.62 18.32
C ASP A 15 12.57 -2.42 17.03
N GLU A 16 13.13 -1.62 16.12
CA GLU A 16 12.48 -1.24 14.87
C GLU A 16 12.31 -2.42 13.89
N SER A 17 13.26 -3.38 13.91
CA SER A 17 13.18 -4.58 13.08
C SER A 17 12.01 -5.48 13.51
N ILE A 18 11.83 -5.65 14.83
CA ILE A 18 10.68 -6.40 15.39
C ILE A 18 9.38 -5.68 15.11
N PHE A 19 9.37 -4.35 15.22
CA PHE A 19 8.22 -3.52 14.88
C PHE A 19 7.81 -3.71 13.41
N ASN A 20 8.76 -3.60 12.47
CA ASN A 20 8.51 -3.77 11.05
C ASN A 20 8.00 -5.18 10.74
N LEU A 21 8.61 -6.23 11.33
CA LEU A 21 8.16 -7.61 11.16
C LEU A 21 6.72 -7.81 11.63
N ALA A 22 6.33 -7.19 12.75
CA ALA A 22 4.95 -7.27 13.26
C ALA A 22 3.93 -6.71 12.25
N PHE A 23 4.21 -5.52 11.70
CA PHE A 23 3.34 -4.90 10.69
C PHE A 23 3.34 -5.65 9.36
N ASP A 24 4.47 -6.21 8.93
CA ASP A 24 4.55 -7.08 7.74
C ASP A 24 3.73 -8.37 7.91
N SER A 25 3.61 -8.83 9.16
CA SER A 25 2.79 -10.00 9.52
C SER A 25 1.30 -9.68 9.69
N GLY A 26 0.89 -8.41 9.50
CA GLY A 26 -0.51 -7.99 9.55
C GLY A 26 -0.99 -7.45 10.89
N ALA A 27 -0.09 -7.11 11.81
CA ALA A 27 -0.47 -6.37 13.02
C ALA A 27 -0.94 -4.97 12.65
N ILE A 28 -1.95 -4.46 13.37
CA ILE A 28 -2.49 -3.11 13.22
C ILE A 28 -2.42 -2.30 14.51
N GLY A 29 -1.91 -2.91 15.59
CA GLY A 29 -1.63 -2.26 16.85
C GLY A 29 -0.30 -2.74 17.43
N TYR A 30 0.50 -1.80 17.97
CA TYR A 30 1.76 -2.12 18.65
C TYR A 30 1.86 -1.31 19.93
N VAL A 31 1.81 -1.99 21.06
CA VAL A 31 1.79 -1.39 22.40
C VAL A 31 2.99 -1.86 23.19
N LEU A 32 3.70 -0.91 23.83
CA LEU A 32 4.76 -1.22 24.77
C LEU A 32 4.17 -1.53 26.15
N LYS A 33 4.66 -2.61 26.79
CA LYS A 33 4.22 -3.02 28.12
C LYS A 33 4.60 -2.05 29.25
N ASP A 34 5.56 -1.15 28.98
CA ASP A 34 5.92 -0.07 29.92
C ASP A 34 4.84 1.00 30.04
N ASN A 35 3.82 0.94 29.19
CA ASN A 35 2.76 1.91 29.11
C ASN A 35 1.60 1.61 30.08
N THR A 36 0.82 2.63 30.37
CA THR A 36 -0.34 2.53 31.25
C THR A 36 -1.45 1.68 30.64
N ALA A 37 -2.38 1.18 31.50
CA ALA A 37 -3.57 0.51 31.04
C ALA A 37 -4.40 1.35 30.04
N THR A 38 -4.27 2.68 30.10
CA THR A 38 -4.91 3.64 29.19
C THR A 38 -4.46 3.43 27.73
N ASP A 39 -3.17 3.19 27.50
CA ASP A 39 -2.65 2.98 26.13
C ASP A 39 -3.19 1.68 25.50
N ILE A 40 -3.40 0.64 26.31
CA ILE A 40 -4.03 -0.61 25.85
C ILE A 40 -5.48 -0.36 25.44
N VAL A 41 -6.23 0.38 26.24
CA VAL A 41 -7.63 0.70 25.94
C VAL A 41 -7.72 1.58 24.69
N ASN A 42 -6.86 2.60 24.56
CA ASN A 42 -6.79 3.44 23.38
C ASN A 42 -6.45 2.63 22.12
N CYS A 43 -5.48 1.72 22.22
CA CYS A 43 -5.12 0.82 21.13
C CYS A 43 -6.32 -0.04 20.68
N ILE A 44 -7.03 -0.64 21.62
CA ILE A 44 -8.21 -1.46 21.31
C ILE A 44 -9.28 -0.62 20.59
N ASN A 45 -9.56 0.59 21.06
CA ASN A 45 -10.56 1.47 20.46
C ASN A 45 -10.17 1.88 19.04
N SER A 46 -8.92 2.31 18.81
CA SER A 46 -8.40 2.66 17.48
C SER A 46 -8.49 1.47 16.53
N VAL A 47 -8.05 0.30 16.98
CA VAL A 47 -8.08 -0.92 16.17
C VAL A 47 -9.50 -1.35 15.81
N ILE A 48 -10.47 -1.22 16.72
CA ILE A 48 -11.89 -1.47 16.44
C ILE A 48 -12.40 -0.49 15.37
N ALA A 49 -12.02 0.78 15.45
CA ALA A 49 -12.36 1.81 14.46
C ALA A 49 -11.70 1.59 13.09
N GLY A 50 -10.74 0.67 13.00
CA GLY A 50 -10.00 0.37 11.75
C GLY A 50 -8.74 1.21 11.58
N GLU A 51 -8.33 1.92 12.64
CA GLU A 51 -7.14 2.75 12.66
C GLU A 51 -5.93 1.98 13.18
N ILE A 52 -4.73 2.36 12.73
CA ILE A 52 -3.47 1.86 13.27
C ILE A 52 -3.17 2.56 14.59
N PHE A 53 -2.71 1.79 15.59
CA PHE A 53 -2.23 2.34 16.85
C PHE A 53 -0.77 1.94 17.10
N VAL A 54 0.04 2.91 17.48
CA VAL A 54 1.44 2.73 17.89
C VAL A 54 1.67 3.50 19.18
N SER A 55 2.35 2.87 20.15
CA SER A 55 2.73 3.56 21.39
C SER A 55 3.53 4.82 21.12
N PRO A 56 3.25 5.93 21.83
CA PRO A 56 3.88 7.23 21.57
C PRO A 56 5.41 7.22 21.54
N GLN A 57 6.04 6.36 22.34
CA GLN A 57 7.51 6.26 22.45
C GLN A 57 8.20 5.70 21.20
N ILE A 58 7.44 5.05 20.31
CA ILE A 58 7.96 4.41 19.09
C ILE A 58 7.22 4.86 17.81
N VAL A 59 6.48 5.96 17.87
CA VAL A 59 5.81 6.54 16.68
C VAL A 59 6.81 6.78 15.55
N LYS A 60 8.06 7.14 15.88
CA LYS A 60 9.12 7.36 14.90
C LYS A 60 9.40 6.13 14.03
N PHE A 61 9.25 4.91 14.55
CA PHE A 61 9.40 3.68 13.75
C PHE A 61 8.30 3.58 12.68
N PHE A 62 7.08 4.01 13.03
CA PHE A 62 5.99 4.04 12.07
C PHE A 62 6.20 5.10 11.00
N GLU A 63 6.69 6.28 11.37
CA GLU A 63 7.02 7.35 10.42
C GLU A 63 8.12 6.93 9.45
N ASN A 64 9.23 6.36 9.95
CA ASN A 64 10.32 5.83 9.13
C ASN A 64 9.81 4.77 8.14
N ARG A 65 8.98 3.83 8.62
CA ARG A 65 8.38 2.79 7.78
C ARG A 65 7.52 3.37 6.66
N GLN A 66 6.74 4.41 6.94
CA GLN A 66 5.91 5.09 5.93
C GLN A 66 6.80 5.76 4.88
N GLU A 67 7.87 6.41 5.30
CA GLU A 67 8.82 7.07 4.41
C GLU A 67 9.55 6.07 3.51
N GLU A 68 10.05 4.95 4.06
CA GLU A 68 10.69 3.88 3.30
C GLU A 68 9.74 3.25 2.27
N ASN A 69 8.49 2.99 2.66
CA ASN A 69 7.48 2.45 1.75
C ASN A 69 7.19 3.43 0.61
N TYR A 70 7.08 4.72 0.91
CA TYR A 70 6.83 5.76 -0.09
C TYR A 70 8.00 5.87 -1.08
N ILE A 71 9.24 5.89 -0.60
CA ILE A 71 10.44 5.91 -1.46
C ILE A 71 10.49 4.66 -2.34
N THR A 72 10.19 3.49 -1.78
CA THR A 72 10.15 2.24 -2.54
C THR A 72 9.11 2.29 -3.65
N GLU A 73 7.91 2.78 -3.35
CA GLU A 73 6.83 2.95 -4.33
C GLU A 73 7.22 3.91 -5.45
N LEU A 74 7.82 5.06 -5.10
CA LEU A 74 8.34 6.01 -6.09
C LEU A 74 9.36 5.37 -7.04
N ASN A 75 10.32 4.63 -6.49
CA ASN A 75 11.33 3.94 -7.29
C ASN A 75 10.69 2.94 -8.27
N LEU A 76 9.72 2.15 -7.81
CA LEU A 76 9.01 1.20 -8.68
C LEU A 76 8.21 1.91 -9.79
N LEU A 77 7.59 3.05 -9.49
CA LEU A 77 6.88 3.87 -10.48
C LEU A 77 7.85 4.46 -11.53
N HIS A 78 9.06 4.86 -11.12
CA HIS A 78 10.09 5.33 -12.04
C HIS A 78 10.64 4.25 -12.98
N GLU A 79 10.56 2.97 -12.60
CA GLU A 79 10.95 1.85 -13.47
C GLU A 79 9.97 1.58 -14.63
N LEU A 80 8.79 2.20 -14.61
CA LEU A 80 7.80 2.06 -15.67
C LEU A 80 8.24 2.81 -16.93
N THR A 81 8.06 2.20 -18.09
CA THR A 81 8.22 2.87 -19.38
C THR A 81 7.14 3.92 -19.59
N GLU A 82 7.35 4.88 -20.48
CA GLU A 82 6.35 5.94 -20.79
C GLU A 82 4.99 5.37 -21.23
N THR A 83 4.98 4.26 -21.95
CA THR A 83 3.74 3.59 -22.34
C THR A 83 3.07 2.94 -21.13
N GLU A 84 3.84 2.31 -20.25
CA GLU A 84 3.30 1.69 -19.02
C GLU A 84 2.74 2.75 -18.06
N LYS A 85 3.39 3.92 -17.95
CA LYS A 85 2.86 5.07 -17.17
C LYS A 85 1.51 5.53 -17.73
N LYS A 86 1.41 5.72 -19.06
CA LYS A 86 0.14 6.08 -19.73
C LYS A 86 -0.94 5.04 -19.44
N VAL A 87 -0.63 3.74 -19.57
CA VAL A 87 -1.57 2.67 -19.26
C VAL A 87 -2.00 2.71 -17.80
N LEU A 88 -1.08 2.93 -16.85
CA LEU A 88 -1.38 3.01 -15.42
C LEU A 88 -2.31 4.19 -15.10
N ILE A 89 -2.08 5.37 -15.71
CA ILE A 89 -2.98 6.53 -15.58
C ILE A 89 -4.40 6.16 -16.03
N GLU A 90 -4.54 5.54 -17.19
CA GLU A 90 -5.85 5.18 -17.72
C GLU A 90 -6.56 4.10 -16.88
N VAL A 91 -5.80 3.17 -16.28
CA VAL A 91 -6.31 2.20 -15.30
C VAL A 91 -6.81 2.92 -14.04
N SER A 92 -6.10 3.96 -13.56
CA SER A 92 -6.54 4.77 -12.41
C SER A 92 -7.83 5.56 -12.66
N LEU A 93 -8.19 5.77 -13.93
CA LEU A 93 -9.46 6.32 -14.39
C LEU A 93 -10.53 5.24 -14.58
N ASN A 94 -10.27 4.01 -14.12
CA ASN A 94 -11.17 2.86 -14.21
C ASN A 94 -11.50 2.41 -15.65
N LYS A 95 -10.63 2.69 -16.62
CA LYS A 95 -10.81 2.25 -18.00
C LYS A 95 -10.45 0.77 -18.18
N SER A 96 -11.25 0.09 -18.99
CA SER A 96 -11.00 -1.29 -19.41
C SER A 96 -9.83 -1.37 -20.40
N SER A 97 -9.28 -2.57 -20.58
CA SER A 97 -8.20 -2.78 -21.56
C SER A 97 -8.63 -2.48 -23.01
N LEU A 98 -9.91 -2.65 -23.34
CA LEU A 98 -10.46 -2.32 -24.66
C LEU A 98 -10.52 -0.80 -24.89
N GLU A 99 -10.97 -0.04 -23.89
CA GLU A 99 -11.03 1.43 -23.96
C GLU A 99 -9.62 2.03 -24.06
N ILE A 100 -8.67 1.50 -23.28
CA ILE A 100 -7.26 1.94 -23.34
C ILE A 100 -6.64 1.59 -24.70
N ALA A 101 -6.91 0.42 -25.25
CA ALA A 101 -6.43 -0.01 -26.55
C ALA A 101 -6.93 0.92 -27.67
N SER A 102 -8.20 1.30 -27.62
CA SER A 102 -8.82 2.28 -28.55
C SER A 102 -8.15 3.65 -28.41
N LEU A 103 -7.96 4.13 -27.18
CA LEU A 103 -7.35 5.43 -26.89
C LEU A 103 -5.89 5.53 -27.38
N LEU A 104 -5.11 4.47 -27.18
CA LEU A 104 -3.69 4.45 -27.54
C LEU A 104 -3.42 3.89 -28.95
N HIS A 105 -4.47 3.58 -29.71
CA HIS A 105 -4.40 3.02 -31.07
C HIS A 105 -3.55 1.75 -31.18
N VAL A 106 -3.69 0.83 -30.20
CA VAL A 106 -2.99 -0.47 -30.14
C VAL A 106 -3.98 -1.61 -29.92
N SER A 107 -3.50 -2.86 -30.02
CA SER A 107 -4.35 -4.02 -29.78
C SER A 107 -4.70 -4.19 -28.28
N ASN A 108 -5.87 -4.78 -28.01
CA ASN A 108 -6.23 -5.17 -26.64
C ASN A 108 -5.16 -6.10 -26.00
N LYS A 109 -4.58 -7.00 -26.80
CA LYS A 109 -3.50 -7.89 -26.35
C LYS A 109 -2.27 -7.10 -25.92
N THR A 110 -1.93 -6.02 -26.62
CA THR A 110 -0.82 -5.14 -26.26
C THR A 110 -1.06 -4.51 -24.89
N ILE A 111 -2.26 -4.00 -24.61
CA ILE A 111 -2.60 -3.42 -23.32
C ILE A 111 -2.57 -4.46 -22.21
N GLN A 112 -3.07 -5.69 -22.46
CA GLN A 112 -2.97 -6.78 -21.48
C GLN A 112 -1.51 -7.10 -21.12
N ASN A 113 -0.60 -7.09 -22.11
CA ASN A 113 0.83 -7.28 -21.87
C ASN A 113 1.43 -6.14 -21.05
N HIS A 114 1.08 -4.87 -21.33
CA HIS A 114 1.52 -3.74 -20.50
C HIS A 114 1.00 -3.86 -19.06
N ARG A 115 -0.27 -4.18 -18.86
CA ARG A 115 -0.84 -4.41 -17.51
C ARG A 115 -0.10 -5.52 -16.76
N PHE A 116 0.21 -6.61 -17.42
CA PHE A 116 1.01 -7.69 -16.84
C PHE A 116 2.42 -7.23 -16.44
N ASN A 117 3.11 -6.49 -17.32
CA ASN A 117 4.45 -5.97 -17.04
C ASN A 117 4.44 -4.96 -15.88
N ILE A 118 3.44 -4.09 -15.80
CA ILE A 118 3.26 -3.17 -14.67
C ILE A 118 3.09 -3.98 -13.37
N CYS A 119 2.20 -4.98 -13.35
CA CYS A 119 2.03 -5.85 -12.18
C CYS A 119 3.35 -6.49 -11.74
N LYS A 120 4.14 -6.98 -12.70
CA LYS A 120 5.44 -7.60 -12.42
C LYS A 120 6.43 -6.61 -11.81
N LYS A 121 6.59 -5.42 -12.41
CA LYS A 121 7.48 -4.35 -11.93
C LYS A 121 7.07 -3.82 -10.58
N MET A 122 5.77 -3.56 -10.39
CA MET A 122 5.19 -3.08 -9.14
C MET A 122 5.03 -4.19 -8.07
N LYS A 123 5.45 -5.42 -8.36
CA LYS A 123 5.34 -6.60 -7.47
C LYS A 123 3.91 -6.86 -6.97
N LEU A 124 2.91 -6.48 -7.76
CA LEU A 124 1.50 -6.66 -7.43
C LEU A 124 1.09 -8.11 -7.66
N LYS A 125 0.37 -8.71 -6.71
CA LYS A 125 -0.11 -10.10 -6.74
C LYS A 125 -1.61 -10.14 -6.54
N GLY A 126 -2.26 -11.05 -7.26
CA GLY A 126 -3.70 -11.29 -7.13
C GLY A 126 -4.55 -10.73 -8.27
N ILE A 127 -5.78 -11.23 -8.33
CA ILE A 127 -6.77 -10.81 -9.34
C ILE A 127 -7.16 -9.35 -9.05
N ASN A 128 -7.20 -8.52 -10.09
CA ASN A 128 -7.51 -7.09 -10.00
C ASN A 128 -6.54 -6.24 -9.15
N SER A 129 -5.37 -6.77 -8.78
CA SER A 129 -4.39 -6.05 -7.95
C SER A 129 -3.96 -4.72 -8.57
N LEU A 130 -3.77 -4.67 -9.89
CA LEU A 130 -3.42 -3.44 -10.60
C LEU A 130 -4.53 -2.38 -10.53
N LEU A 131 -5.78 -2.78 -10.72
CA LEU A 131 -6.92 -1.87 -10.64
C LEU A 131 -7.07 -1.31 -9.22
N SER A 132 -7.02 -2.19 -8.22
CA SER A 132 -7.10 -1.78 -6.82
C SER A 132 -5.98 -0.80 -6.45
N TYR A 133 -4.74 -1.12 -6.83
CA TYR A 133 -3.59 -0.24 -6.63
C TYR A 133 -3.79 1.11 -7.31
N ALA A 134 -4.13 1.13 -8.59
CA ALA A 134 -4.28 2.34 -9.38
C ALA A 134 -5.39 3.27 -8.85
N LEU A 135 -6.50 2.70 -8.36
CA LEU A 135 -7.59 3.47 -7.76
C LEU A 135 -7.19 4.10 -6.42
N LEU A 136 -6.48 3.35 -5.56
CA LEU A 136 -6.01 3.83 -4.26
C LEU A 136 -4.91 4.89 -4.41
N SER A 137 -3.98 4.69 -5.34
CA SER A 137 -2.83 5.58 -5.58
C SER A 137 -3.10 6.68 -6.62
N LYS A 138 -4.34 6.88 -7.06
CA LYS A 138 -4.71 7.80 -8.15
C LYS A 138 -4.13 9.21 -7.98
N LYS A 139 -4.16 9.76 -6.77
CA LYS A 139 -3.60 11.10 -6.48
C LYS A 139 -2.08 11.13 -6.70
N CYS A 140 -1.37 10.11 -6.19
CA CYS A 140 0.07 9.99 -6.34
C CYS A 140 0.47 9.79 -7.80
N ILE A 141 -0.23 8.90 -8.53
CA ILE A 141 0.00 8.63 -9.95
C ILE A 141 -0.13 9.92 -10.77
N ASN A 142 -1.17 10.70 -10.54
CA ASN A 142 -1.38 11.97 -11.23
C ASN A 142 -0.29 12.99 -10.90
N LEU A 143 0.09 13.14 -9.64
CA LEU A 143 1.17 14.08 -9.23
C LEU A 143 2.52 13.72 -9.85
N ILE A 144 2.82 12.44 -10.02
CA ILE A 144 4.12 11.98 -10.53
C ILE A 144 4.21 12.03 -12.06
N PHE A 145 3.08 11.81 -12.77
CA PHE A 145 3.11 11.60 -14.22
C PHE A 145 2.40 12.70 -15.05
N THR A 146 1.82 13.72 -14.43
CA THR A 146 1.12 14.82 -15.14
C THR A 146 1.83 16.17 -15.10
N GLU A 147 3.13 16.19 -14.72
CA GLU A 147 3.99 17.38 -14.95
C GLU A 147 4.51 17.45 -16.37
#